data_821bf85754c0f4487bcffa60322c6c44
#
_entry.id   821bf85754c0f4487bcffa60322c6c44
#
_cell.length_a   1.000
_cell.length_b   1.000
_cell.length_c   1.000
_cell.angle_alpha   90.00
_cell.angle_beta   90.00
_cell.angle_gamma   90.00
#
_symmetry.space_group_name_H-M   'P 1'
#
loop_
_entity.id
_entity.type
_entity.pdbx_description
1 polymer ?
#
loop_
_entity_poly.entity_id
_entity_poly.type
_entity_poly.pdbx_seq_one_letter_code
_entity_poly.pdbx_strand_id
1 'polypeptide(L)'
;MKWFDNKLSQVIETVEDHFSKFRISDALMAIYKFFWDDFCAWYLEAVKPAYGAGIDKVTYDATIGFFDALLKMIHPIMPFITEELWQNMSERKAGETIMNQRYPQAKAYDADFIAAFEIASEAVAGVRNIRQSKGLSPREALELKVKGAFPMEVAPVVTKLANVNIGLAEGDMSAAQRFMVGTVEMFVPMEGLINVEEEIKKLEADLAYYQKFLASVRGKLSNERFVANAPEAVVAVERKKESDALSKIESITASLNALKNN
;
A
#
# COMPACT_ATOMS: atom_id res chain seq x y z
N MET A 1 7.70 -15.16 6.50
CA MET A 1 7.59 -15.77 7.83
C MET A 1 8.49 -15.07 8.85
N LYS A 2 9.84 -15.00 8.66
CA LYS A 2 10.77 -14.37 9.62
C LYS A 2 10.33 -12.96 10.06
N TRP A 3 9.95 -12.10 9.10
CA TRP A 3 9.47 -10.76 9.42
C TRP A 3 8.26 -10.77 10.36
N PHE A 4 7.25 -11.59 10.07
CA PHE A 4 6.01 -11.59 10.85
C PHE A 4 6.23 -12.17 12.25
N ASP A 5 7.11 -13.14 12.42
CA ASP A 5 7.49 -13.68 13.75
C ASP A 5 8.19 -12.62 14.61
N ASN A 6 9.12 -11.85 14.01
CA ASN A 6 9.76 -10.71 14.70
C ASN A 6 8.73 -9.61 15.04
N LYS A 7 7.84 -9.27 14.09
CA LYS A 7 6.80 -8.26 14.29
C LYS A 7 5.79 -8.67 15.35
N LEU A 8 5.42 -9.95 15.41
CA LEU A 8 4.55 -10.51 16.47
C LEU A 8 5.16 -10.26 17.84
N SER A 9 6.44 -10.57 18.03
CA SER A 9 7.13 -10.36 19.31
C SER A 9 7.19 -8.87 19.68
N GLN A 10 7.51 -7.99 18.73
CA GLN A 10 7.49 -6.52 18.93
C GLN A 10 6.11 -6.01 19.34
N VAL A 11 5.05 -6.51 18.70
CA VAL A 11 3.68 -6.06 19.02
C VAL A 11 3.23 -6.60 20.37
N ILE A 12 3.60 -7.83 20.76
CA ILE A 12 3.30 -8.34 22.10
C ILE A 12 3.91 -7.44 23.17
N GLU A 13 5.19 -7.06 23.06
CA GLU A 13 5.83 -6.11 23.98
C GLU A 13 5.10 -4.76 24.03
N THR A 14 4.72 -4.23 22.85
CA THR A 14 3.98 -2.97 22.77
C THR A 14 2.64 -3.06 23.48
N VAL A 15 1.92 -4.16 23.30
CA VAL A 15 0.62 -4.40 23.93
C VAL A 15 0.75 -4.56 25.44
N GLU A 16 1.76 -5.28 25.90
CA GLU A 16 2.06 -5.43 27.33
C GLU A 16 2.42 -4.09 27.98
N ASP A 17 3.23 -3.26 27.31
CA ASP A 17 3.55 -1.91 27.76
C ASP A 17 2.28 -1.03 27.88
N HIS A 18 1.40 -1.08 26.89
CA HIS A 18 0.15 -0.33 26.94
C HIS A 18 -0.77 -0.81 28.08
N PHE A 19 -0.92 -2.12 28.26
CA PHE A 19 -1.71 -2.67 29.37
C PHE A 19 -1.11 -2.30 30.73
N SER A 20 0.21 -2.36 30.89
CA SER A 20 0.89 -1.98 32.15
C SER A 20 0.65 -0.52 32.54
N LYS A 21 0.41 0.34 31.51
CA LYS A 21 0.11 1.78 31.66
C LYS A 21 -1.39 2.10 31.62
N PHE A 22 -2.26 1.10 31.66
CA PHE A 22 -3.72 1.23 31.55
C PHE A 22 -4.21 1.91 30.26
N ARG A 23 -3.42 1.85 29.18
CA ARG A 23 -3.76 2.38 27.85
C ARG A 23 -4.47 1.35 27.02
N ILE A 24 -5.68 0.99 27.43
CA ILE A 24 -6.44 -0.13 26.81
C ILE A 24 -6.75 0.16 25.34
N SER A 25 -7.12 1.40 24.99
CA SER A 25 -7.42 1.78 23.60
C SER A 25 -6.19 1.69 22.70
N ASP A 26 -5.01 2.04 23.21
CA ASP A 26 -3.76 1.96 22.45
C ASP A 26 -3.34 0.49 22.24
N ALA A 27 -3.50 -0.35 23.27
CA ALA A 27 -3.29 -1.79 23.16
C ALA A 27 -4.19 -2.42 22.09
N LEU A 28 -5.49 -2.09 22.13
CA LEU A 28 -6.46 -2.56 21.15
C LEU A 28 -6.11 -2.11 19.74
N MET A 29 -5.71 -0.85 19.57
CA MET A 29 -5.33 -0.31 18.27
C MET A 29 -4.05 -0.98 17.72
N ALA A 30 -3.08 -1.29 18.59
CA ALA A 30 -1.88 -2.03 18.20
C ALA A 30 -2.23 -3.43 17.69
N ILE A 31 -3.09 -4.17 18.41
CA ILE A 31 -3.56 -5.50 17.98
C ILE A 31 -4.34 -5.39 16.66
N TYR A 32 -5.24 -4.41 16.53
CA TYR A 32 -6.05 -4.21 15.32
C TYR A 32 -5.18 -3.95 14.09
N LYS A 33 -4.21 -3.02 14.20
CA LYS A 33 -3.28 -2.73 13.10
C LYS A 33 -2.45 -3.96 12.73
N PHE A 34 -1.93 -4.66 13.72
CA PHE A 34 -1.15 -5.86 13.50
C PHE A 34 -1.96 -6.96 12.78
N PHE A 35 -3.23 -7.13 13.15
CA PHE A 35 -4.10 -8.08 12.49
C PHE A 35 -4.46 -7.63 11.06
N TRP A 36 -4.94 -6.39 10.90
CA TRP A 36 -5.48 -5.92 9.64
C TRP A 36 -4.41 -5.55 8.63
N ASP A 37 -3.46 -4.72 9.06
CA ASP A 37 -2.43 -4.22 8.17
C ASP A 37 -1.29 -5.24 7.97
N ASP A 38 -0.70 -5.74 9.06
CA ASP A 38 0.48 -6.60 8.96
C ASP A 38 0.12 -8.03 8.54
N PHE A 39 -0.87 -8.66 9.19
CA PHE A 39 -1.24 -10.05 8.87
C PHE A 39 -2.03 -10.13 7.56
N CYS A 40 -3.19 -9.46 7.49
CA CYS A 40 -4.07 -9.61 6.33
C CYS A 40 -3.52 -8.95 5.07
N ALA A 41 -3.07 -7.70 5.15
CA ALA A 41 -2.67 -6.95 3.95
C ALA A 41 -1.25 -7.31 3.46
N TRP A 42 -0.32 -7.65 4.36
CA TRP A 42 1.06 -7.94 3.98
C TRP A 42 1.43 -9.40 4.08
N TYR A 43 1.30 -10.02 5.26
CA TYR A 43 1.79 -11.37 5.47
C TYR A 43 1.10 -12.39 4.57
N LEU A 44 -0.24 -12.42 4.58
CA LEU A 44 -0.99 -13.38 3.77
C LEU A 44 -0.72 -13.22 2.27
N GLU A 45 -0.60 -11.99 1.77
CA GLU A 45 -0.26 -11.76 0.36
C GLU A 45 1.18 -12.16 0.04
N ALA A 46 2.13 -11.94 0.97
CA ALA A 46 3.52 -12.35 0.78
C ALA A 46 3.70 -13.87 0.72
N VAL A 47 2.95 -14.63 1.54
CA VAL A 47 3.06 -16.11 1.57
C VAL A 47 2.10 -16.83 0.62
N LYS A 48 1.10 -16.15 0.08
CA LYS A 48 0.12 -16.70 -0.84
C LYS A 48 0.80 -17.43 -2.02
N PRO A 49 0.47 -18.70 -2.28
CA PRO A 49 1.04 -19.41 -3.42
C PRO A 49 0.53 -18.85 -4.76
N ALA A 50 1.19 -19.22 -5.85
CA ALA A 50 0.68 -18.93 -7.20
C ALA A 50 -0.71 -19.55 -7.39
N TYR A 51 -1.52 -18.93 -8.24
CA TYR A 51 -2.88 -19.44 -8.51
C TYR A 51 -2.85 -20.91 -8.96
N GLY A 52 -3.65 -21.74 -8.30
CA GLY A 52 -3.72 -23.18 -8.57
C GLY A 52 -2.60 -24.01 -7.91
N ALA A 53 -1.62 -23.39 -7.26
CA ALA A 53 -0.60 -24.10 -6.49
C ALA A 53 -1.03 -24.29 -5.02
N GLY A 54 -0.60 -25.39 -4.39
CA GLY A 54 -0.77 -25.60 -2.96
C GLY A 54 0.23 -24.78 -2.15
N ILE A 55 -0.13 -24.49 -0.90
CA ILE A 55 0.81 -23.93 0.09
C ILE A 55 1.68 -25.07 0.65
N ASP A 56 2.96 -24.80 0.85
CA ASP A 56 3.83 -25.77 1.52
C ASP A 56 3.50 -25.88 3.01
N LYS A 57 3.79 -27.08 3.58
CA LYS A 57 3.44 -27.38 4.96
C LYS A 57 4.08 -26.43 5.98
N VAL A 58 5.33 -26.03 5.77
CA VAL A 58 6.05 -25.14 6.69
C VAL A 58 5.39 -23.78 6.76
N THR A 59 5.06 -23.21 5.59
CA THR A 59 4.35 -21.93 5.50
C THR A 59 2.93 -22.02 6.06
N TYR A 60 2.23 -23.12 5.80
CA TYR A 60 0.90 -23.37 6.34
C TYR A 60 0.93 -23.42 7.88
N ASP A 61 1.78 -24.30 8.45
CA ASP A 61 1.88 -24.49 9.90
C ASP A 61 2.27 -23.18 10.62
N ALA A 62 3.22 -22.41 10.04
CA ALA A 62 3.59 -21.10 10.57
C ALA A 62 2.42 -20.11 10.53
N THR A 63 1.67 -20.07 9.42
CA THR A 63 0.50 -19.19 9.27
C THR A 63 -0.58 -19.52 10.29
N ILE A 64 -0.87 -20.79 10.49
CA ILE A 64 -1.83 -21.25 11.53
C ILE A 64 -1.34 -20.89 12.93
N GLY A 65 -0.04 -21.04 13.21
CA GLY A 65 0.54 -20.63 14.49
C GLY A 65 0.45 -19.12 14.75
N PHE A 66 0.67 -18.31 13.74
CA PHE A 66 0.49 -16.87 13.85
C PHE A 66 -0.97 -16.47 14.04
N PHE A 67 -1.87 -17.12 13.34
CA PHE A 67 -3.30 -16.87 13.50
C PHE A 67 -3.80 -17.29 14.89
N ASP A 68 -3.33 -18.42 15.43
CA ASP A 68 -3.59 -18.86 16.81
C ASP A 68 -3.13 -17.79 17.83
N ALA A 69 -1.93 -17.24 17.65
CA ALA A 69 -1.43 -16.16 18.50
C ALA A 69 -2.31 -14.90 18.42
N LEU A 70 -2.70 -14.50 17.21
CA LEU A 70 -3.60 -13.36 16.99
C LEU A 70 -4.96 -13.56 17.65
N LEU A 71 -5.57 -14.74 17.51
CA LEU A 71 -6.84 -15.05 18.15
C LEU A 71 -6.74 -14.94 19.68
N LYS A 72 -5.64 -15.44 20.27
CA LYS A 72 -5.39 -15.31 21.72
C LYS A 72 -5.20 -13.87 22.16
N MET A 73 -4.55 -13.02 21.34
CA MET A 73 -4.39 -11.60 21.64
C MET A 73 -5.71 -10.84 21.61
N ILE A 74 -6.62 -11.18 20.70
CA ILE A 74 -7.91 -10.52 20.53
C ILE A 74 -8.97 -11.10 21.48
N HIS A 75 -8.84 -12.32 21.93
CA HIS A 75 -9.86 -13.04 22.69
C HIS A 75 -10.44 -12.28 23.89
N PRO A 76 -9.67 -11.56 24.71
CA PRO A 76 -10.22 -10.78 25.83
C PRO A 76 -11.24 -9.70 25.41
N ILE A 77 -11.21 -9.30 24.13
CA ILE A 77 -12.04 -8.23 23.58
C ILE A 77 -13.20 -8.79 22.74
N MET A 78 -12.93 -9.88 22.01
CA MET A 78 -13.88 -10.51 21.10
C MET A 78 -14.04 -12.02 21.40
N PRO A 79 -14.53 -12.40 22.59
CA PRO A 79 -14.44 -13.78 23.09
C PRO A 79 -15.20 -14.80 22.22
N PHE A 80 -16.37 -14.45 21.71
CA PHE A 80 -17.21 -15.41 20.99
C PHE A 80 -16.65 -15.80 19.62
N ILE A 81 -16.31 -14.82 18.80
CA ILE A 81 -15.79 -15.11 17.46
C ILE A 81 -14.41 -15.76 17.48
N THR A 82 -13.56 -15.38 18.42
CA THR A 82 -12.23 -15.98 18.55
C THR A 82 -12.30 -17.42 19.05
N GLU A 83 -13.22 -17.75 19.98
CA GLU A 83 -13.47 -19.13 20.38
C GLU A 83 -13.94 -19.96 19.19
N GLU A 84 -14.95 -19.47 18.47
CA GLU A 84 -15.51 -20.18 17.30
C GLU A 84 -14.43 -20.47 16.25
N LEU A 85 -13.64 -19.47 15.88
CA LEU A 85 -12.54 -19.64 14.93
C LEU A 85 -11.48 -20.62 15.45
N TRP A 86 -11.11 -20.48 16.72
CA TRP A 86 -10.09 -21.32 17.34
C TRP A 86 -10.50 -22.79 17.39
N GLN A 87 -11.77 -23.07 17.69
CA GLN A 87 -12.31 -24.43 17.68
C GLN A 87 -12.31 -25.06 16.29
N ASN A 88 -12.58 -24.24 15.26
CA ASN A 88 -12.65 -24.72 13.86
C ASN A 88 -11.28 -24.81 13.18
N MET A 89 -10.19 -24.26 13.76
CA MET A 89 -8.85 -24.32 13.18
C MET A 89 -8.21 -25.71 13.22
N SER A 90 -8.54 -26.50 14.21
CA SER A 90 -8.00 -27.87 14.40
C SER A 90 -8.91 -28.67 15.33
N GLU A 91 -8.76 -30.00 15.28
CA GLU A 91 -9.46 -30.86 16.22
C GLU A 91 -9.06 -30.53 17.67
N ARG A 92 -10.05 -30.40 18.56
CA ARG A 92 -9.90 -30.08 19.98
C ARG A 92 -10.45 -31.22 20.83
N LYS A 93 -9.88 -31.38 22.01
CA LYS A 93 -10.46 -32.29 22.98
C LYS A 93 -11.71 -31.69 23.61
N ALA A 94 -12.60 -32.54 24.08
CA ALA A 94 -13.79 -32.09 24.79
C ALA A 94 -13.40 -31.21 26.00
N GLY A 95 -13.96 -29.98 26.05
CA GLY A 95 -13.69 -29.00 27.09
C GLY A 95 -12.44 -28.12 26.87
N GLU A 96 -11.68 -28.32 25.80
CA GLU A 96 -10.64 -27.37 25.43
C GLU A 96 -11.31 -26.04 24.93
N THR A 97 -10.80 -24.91 25.43
CA THR A 97 -11.23 -23.59 25.07
C THR A 97 -10.04 -22.64 24.99
N ILE A 98 -10.10 -21.64 24.11
CA ILE A 98 -9.09 -20.61 23.99
C ILE A 98 -8.93 -19.80 25.29
N MET A 99 -10.00 -19.70 26.11
CA MET A 99 -9.98 -19.02 27.42
C MET A 99 -8.92 -19.57 28.37
N ASN A 100 -8.63 -20.86 28.29
CA ASN A 100 -7.67 -21.54 29.16
C ASN A 100 -6.26 -21.57 28.55
N GLN A 101 -6.06 -20.97 27.37
CA GLN A 101 -4.76 -20.94 26.72
C GLN A 101 -3.91 -19.79 27.27
N ARG A 102 -2.60 -20.00 27.24
CA ARG A 102 -1.66 -18.94 27.62
C ARG A 102 -1.65 -17.82 26.57
N TYR A 103 -1.65 -16.60 27.05
CA TYR A 103 -1.41 -15.44 26.20
C TYR A 103 -0.02 -15.55 25.53
N PRO A 104 0.14 -15.17 24.25
CA PRO A 104 1.43 -15.20 23.57
C PRO A 104 2.46 -14.35 24.30
N GLN A 105 3.68 -14.82 24.35
CA GLN A 105 4.79 -14.10 24.99
C GLN A 105 5.79 -13.64 23.94
N ALA A 106 6.33 -12.43 24.12
CA ALA A 106 7.37 -11.89 23.27
C ALA A 106 8.64 -12.74 23.39
N LYS A 107 9.32 -12.93 22.26
CA LYS A 107 10.65 -13.52 22.15
C LYS A 107 11.62 -12.42 21.72
N ALA A 108 12.91 -12.67 21.85
CA ALA A 108 13.91 -11.82 21.24
C ALA A 108 13.65 -11.70 19.72
N TYR A 109 13.69 -10.51 19.18
CA TYR A 109 13.40 -10.22 17.77
C TYR A 109 14.45 -9.29 17.17
N ASP A 110 14.55 -9.34 15.85
CA ASP A 110 15.48 -8.59 15.03
C ASP A 110 14.77 -7.31 14.53
N ALA A 111 15.01 -6.17 15.20
CA ALA A 111 14.42 -4.89 14.86
C ALA A 111 14.91 -4.37 13.49
N ASP A 112 16.15 -4.67 13.12
CA ASP A 112 16.71 -4.25 11.84
C ASP A 112 16.01 -4.98 10.68
N PHE A 113 15.66 -6.25 10.89
CA PHE A 113 14.89 -7.00 9.89
C PHE A 113 13.44 -6.49 9.75
N ILE A 114 12.84 -6.01 10.85
CA ILE A 114 11.54 -5.35 10.79
C ILE A 114 11.65 -4.07 9.96
N ALA A 115 12.64 -3.22 10.23
CA ALA A 115 12.90 -2.00 9.47
C ALA A 115 13.20 -2.27 7.99
N ALA A 116 13.96 -3.33 7.69
CA ALA A 116 14.20 -3.76 6.30
C ALA A 116 12.88 -4.09 5.57
N PHE A 117 11.94 -4.72 6.24
CA PHE A 117 10.62 -5.01 5.64
C PHE A 117 9.78 -3.75 5.44
N GLU A 118 9.90 -2.74 6.29
CA GLU A 118 9.24 -1.44 6.07
C GLU A 118 9.76 -0.78 4.79
N ILE A 119 11.07 -0.83 4.53
CA ILE A 119 11.65 -0.39 3.25
C ILE A 119 11.04 -1.17 2.07
N ALA A 120 10.89 -2.49 2.21
CA ALA A 120 10.27 -3.31 1.17
C ALA A 120 8.81 -2.92 0.91
N SER A 121 8.04 -2.67 1.95
CA SER A 121 6.63 -2.28 1.82
C SER A 121 6.46 -0.92 1.14
N GLU A 122 7.30 0.05 1.49
CA GLU A 122 7.34 1.36 0.83
C GLU A 122 7.77 1.25 -0.65
N ALA A 123 8.74 0.38 -0.96
CA ALA A 123 9.15 0.11 -2.33
C ALA A 123 7.98 -0.47 -3.16
N VAL A 124 7.25 -1.43 -2.61
CA VAL A 124 6.05 -1.99 -3.25
C VAL A 124 5.00 -0.91 -3.47
N ALA A 125 4.74 -0.06 -2.48
CA ALA A 125 3.79 1.05 -2.61
C ALA A 125 4.23 2.06 -3.68
N GLY A 126 5.51 2.40 -3.73
CA GLY A 126 6.09 3.29 -4.76
C GLY A 126 5.89 2.76 -6.18
N VAL A 127 6.19 1.48 -6.41
CA VAL A 127 5.96 0.84 -7.72
C VAL A 127 4.47 0.80 -8.08
N ARG A 128 3.59 0.48 -7.13
CA ARG A 128 2.14 0.48 -7.37
C ARG A 128 1.62 1.86 -7.73
N ASN A 129 2.12 2.91 -7.09
CA ASN A 129 1.77 4.30 -7.41
C ASN A 129 2.23 4.68 -8.83
N ILE A 130 3.43 4.26 -9.25
CA ILE A 130 3.91 4.47 -10.62
C ILE A 130 2.99 3.74 -11.61
N ARG A 131 2.66 2.46 -11.35
CA ARG A 131 1.73 1.71 -12.21
C ARG A 131 0.40 2.43 -12.37
N GLN A 132 -0.18 2.88 -11.26
CA GLN A 132 -1.46 3.58 -11.27
C GLN A 132 -1.37 4.90 -12.05
N SER A 133 -0.33 5.70 -11.82
CA SER A 133 -0.17 7.00 -12.48
C SER A 133 0.09 6.88 -13.98
N LYS A 134 0.73 5.79 -14.41
CA LYS A 134 1.08 5.52 -15.81
C LYS A 134 0.13 4.55 -16.52
N GLY A 135 -0.90 4.06 -15.83
CA GLY A 135 -1.85 3.11 -16.40
C GLY A 135 -1.26 1.73 -16.73
N LEU A 136 -0.14 1.34 -16.08
CA LEU A 136 0.54 0.08 -16.35
C LEU A 136 -0.16 -1.10 -15.68
N SER A 137 -0.26 -2.22 -16.40
CA SER A 137 -0.89 -3.43 -15.89
C SER A 137 -0.11 -4.02 -14.70
N PRO A 138 -0.79 -4.47 -13.63
CA PRO A 138 -0.14 -5.23 -12.56
C PRO A 138 0.49 -6.55 -13.02
N ARG A 139 0.06 -7.09 -14.15
CA ARG A 139 0.56 -8.36 -14.73
C ARG A 139 1.86 -8.19 -15.51
N GLU A 140 2.18 -6.98 -15.92
CA GLU A 140 3.42 -6.67 -16.63
C GLU A 140 4.57 -6.63 -15.64
N ALA A 141 5.65 -7.37 -15.89
CA ALA A 141 6.85 -7.32 -15.07
C ALA A 141 7.61 -6.03 -15.37
N LEU A 142 7.98 -5.28 -14.32
CA LEU A 142 8.80 -4.07 -14.46
C LEU A 142 10.21 -4.31 -13.93
N GLU A 143 11.15 -3.48 -14.38
CA GLU A 143 12.47 -3.39 -13.78
C GLU A 143 12.43 -2.35 -12.64
N LEU A 144 13.00 -2.70 -11.49
CA LEU A 144 13.22 -1.79 -10.37
C LEU A 144 14.71 -1.68 -10.14
N LYS A 145 15.31 -0.53 -10.45
CA LYS A 145 16.73 -0.25 -10.22
C LYS A 145 16.88 0.51 -8.92
N VAL A 146 17.79 0.05 -8.08
CA VAL A 146 18.02 0.63 -6.75
C VAL A 146 19.42 1.23 -6.65
N LYS A 147 19.51 2.40 -6.02
CA LYS A 147 20.76 3.10 -5.74
C LYS A 147 20.80 3.44 -4.26
N GLY A 148 21.81 2.94 -3.58
CA GLY A 148 21.95 3.07 -2.13
C GLY A 148 21.90 1.71 -1.42
N ALA A 149 21.81 1.75 -0.10
CA ALA A 149 21.85 0.55 0.73
C ALA A 149 20.44 -0.10 0.85
N PHE A 150 20.05 -0.82 -0.20
CA PHE A 150 18.81 -1.60 -0.17
C PHE A 150 19.04 -2.96 0.51
N PRO A 151 18.19 -3.36 1.49
CA PRO A 151 18.33 -4.64 2.17
C PRO A 151 17.90 -5.80 1.26
N MET A 152 18.87 -6.43 0.60
CA MET A 152 18.62 -7.48 -0.41
C MET A 152 17.89 -8.71 0.14
N GLU A 153 17.92 -8.93 1.43
CA GLU A 153 17.20 -10.03 2.08
C GLU A 153 15.67 -9.94 1.95
N VAL A 154 15.13 -8.74 1.76
CA VAL A 154 13.69 -8.50 1.51
C VAL A 154 13.33 -8.34 0.04
N ALA A 155 14.31 -8.37 -0.86
CA ALA A 155 14.10 -8.26 -2.31
C ALA A 155 13.06 -9.27 -2.85
N PRO A 156 13.02 -10.55 -2.42
CA PRO A 156 12.02 -11.50 -2.90
C PRO A 156 10.57 -11.08 -2.62
N VAL A 157 10.34 -10.35 -1.51
CA VAL A 157 9.02 -9.83 -1.17
C VAL A 157 8.61 -8.72 -2.14
N VAL A 158 9.52 -7.79 -2.43
CA VAL A 158 9.28 -6.70 -3.39
C VAL A 158 9.05 -7.27 -4.80
N THR A 159 9.91 -8.20 -5.24
CA THR A 159 9.77 -8.88 -6.54
C THR A 159 8.38 -9.50 -6.68
N LYS A 160 7.94 -10.23 -5.67
CA LYS A 160 6.63 -10.90 -5.70
C LYS A 160 5.45 -9.93 -5.65
N LEU A 161 5.45 -9.00 -4.69
CA LEU A 161 4.27 -8.16 -4.41
C LEU A 161 4.12 -6.97 -5.35
N ALA A 162 5.23 -6.50 -5.95
CA ALA A 162 5.21 -5.44 -6.95
C ALA A 162 5.33 -5.97 -8.39
N ASN A 163 5.57 -7.27 -8.59
CA ASN A 163 5.86 -7.88 -9.89
C ASN A 163 7.00 -7.16 -10.62
N VAL A 164 8.17 -7.11 -9.97
CA VAL A 164 9.36 -6.42 -10.48
C VAL A 164 10.59 -7.31 -10.41
N ASN A 165 11.55 -7.06 -11.32
CA ASN A 165 12.92 -7.56 -11.22
C ASN A 165 13.80 -6.46 -10.60
N ILE A 166 14.48 -6.78 -9.50
CA ILE A 166 15.31 -5.82 -8.79
C ILE A 166 16.74 -5.93 -9.30
N GLY A 167 17.35 -4.78 -9.60
CA GLY A 167 18.75 -4.67 -9.98
C GLY A 167 19.37 -3.38 -9.47
N LEU A 168 20.69 -3.28 -9.57
CA LEU A 168 21.39 -2.03 -9.24
C LEU A 168 21.14 -0.98 -10.33
N ALA A 169 21.06 0.28 -9.93
CA ALA A 169 21.00 1.39 -10.87
C ALA A 169 22.38 1.62 -11.46
N GLU A 170 22.51 1.45 -12.76
CA GLU A 170 23.74 1.66 -13.54
C GLU A 170 23.45 2.59 -14.71
N GLY A 171 24.38 3.49 -15.00
CA GLY A 171 24.25 4.43 -16.11
C GLY A 171 23.26 5.58 -15.87
N ASP A 172 22.74 6.14 -16.96
CA ASP A 172 21.82 7.27 -16.94
C ASP A 172 20.38 6.80 -16.68
N MET A 173 19.77 7.29 -15.59
CA MET A 173 18.41 7.02 -15.19
C MET A 173 17.46 8.20 -15.43
N SER A 174 17.84 9.15 -16.26
CA SER A 174 17.06 10.37 -16.52
C SER A 174 15.66 10.10 -17.10
N ALA A 175 15.52 9.03 -17.90
CA ALA A 175 14.26 8.60 -18.49
C ALA A 175 13.41 7.68 -17.56
N ALA A 176 13.90 7.35 -16.38
CA ALA A 176 13.19 6.49 -15.42
C ALA A 176 12.27 7.30 -14.49
N GLN A 177 11.16 6.69 -14.08
CA GLN A 177 10.37 7.23 -12.96
C GLN A 177 11.12 7.00 -11.65
N ARG A 178 11.39 8.07 -10.92
CA ARG A 178 12.16 8.07 -9.68
C ARG A 178 11.25 8.23 -8.47
N PHE A 179 11.53 7.50 -7.41
CA PHE A 179 10.97 7.71 -6.09
C PHE A 179 12.00 7.37 -5.00
N MET A 180 11.75 7.83 -3.78
CA MET A 180 12.64 7.63 -2.64
C MET A 180 11.94 6.74 -1.61
N VAL A 181 12.74 5.86 -0.99
CA VAL A 181 12.33 5.10 0.19
C VAL A 181 13.43 5.29 1.23
N GLY A 182 13.15 6.09 2.25
CA GLY A 182 14.19 6.54 3.16
C GLY A 182 15.34 7.21 2.41
N THR A 183 16.54 6.65 2.50
CA THR A 183 17.75 7.11 1.80
C THR A 183 18.05 6.38 0.49
N VAL A 184 17.20 5.40 0.12
CA VAL A 184 17.39 4.59 -1.09
C VAL A 184 16.65 5.26 -2.26
N GLU A 185 17.38 5.57 -3.32
CA GLU A 185 16.78 6.00 -4.58
C GLU A 185 16.34 4.78 -5.40
N MET A 186 15.12 4.83 -5.90
CA MET A 186 14.54 3.78 -6.72
C MET A 186 14.08 4.33 -8.06
N PHE A 187 14.33 3.56 -9.11
CA PHE A 187 14.05 3.94 -10.48
C PHE A 187 13.28 2.83 -11.19
N VAL A 188 12.22 3.19 -11.87
CA VAL A 188 11.49 2.30 -12.78
C VAL A 188 11.75 2.82 -14.20
N PRO A 189 12.58 2.15 -15.00
CA PRO A 189 12.79 2.49 -16.41
C PRO A 189 11.46 2.45 -17.15
N MET A 190 11.21 3.44 -17.99
CA MET A 190 9.93 3.57 -18.72
C MET A 190 10.08 3.26 -20.21
N GLU A 191 11.29 2.95 -20.66
CA GLU A 191 11.57 2.62 -22.06
C GLU A 191 10.77 1.41 -22.52
N GLY A 192 10.03 1.56 -23.60
CA GLY A 192 9.20 0.50 -24.19
C GLY A 192 7.92 0.16 -23.43
N LEU A 193 7.67 0.76 -22.26
CA LEU A 193 6.49 0.48 -21.42
C LEU A 193 5.35 1.46 -21.68
N ILE A 194 5.65 2.65 -22.18
CA ILE A 194 4.65 3.66 -22.52
C ILE A 194 4.48 3.64 -24.04
N ASN A 195 3.29 3.27 -24.49
CA ASN A 195 2.89 3.59 -25.84
C ASN A 195 2.65 5.10 -25.90
N VAL A 196 3.68 5.83 -26.32
CA VAL A 196 3.67 7.30 -26.36
C VAL A 196 2.45 7.82 -27.15
N GLU A 197 2.04 7.10 -28.21
CA GLU A 197 0.87 7.48 -29.00
C GLU A 197 -0.45 7.33 -28.23
N GLU A 198 -0.59 6.28 -27.42
CA GLU A 198 -1.79 6.08 -26.58
C GLU A 198 -1.82 7.07 -25.42
N GLU A 199 -0.68 7.37 -24.82
CA GLU A 199 -0.57 8.37 -23.74
C GLU A 199 -0.90 9.78 -24.28
N ILE A 200 -0.39 10.13 -25.46
CA ILE A 200 -0.73 11.39 -26.14
C ILE A 200 -2.23 11.47 -26.41
N LYS A 201 -2.85 10.42 -26.97
CA LYS A 201 -4.29 10.37 -27.22
C LYS A 201 -5.12 10.54 -25.95
N LYS A 202 -4.70 9.91 -24.85
CA LYS A 202 -5.37 10.04 -23.55
C LYS A 202 -5.27 11.45 -23.01
N LEU A 203 -4.07 12.03 -23.02
CA LEU A 203 -3.84 13.40 -22.57
C LEU A 203 -4.57 14.42 -23.45
N GLU A 204 -4.68 14.20 -24.76
CA GLU A 204 -5.46 15.06 -25.67
C GLU A 204 -6.96 14.94 -25.37
N ALA A 205 -7.47 13.77 -25.06
CA ALA A 205 -8.86 13.58 -24.65
C ALA A 205 -9.17 14.27 -23.32
N ASP A 206 -8.28 14.13 -22.34
CA ASP A 206 -8.39 14.81 -21.03
C ASP A 206 -8.32 16.33 -21.20
N LEU A 207 -7.42 16.84 -22.03
CA LEU A 207 -7.31 18.27 -22.35
C LEU A 207 -8.62 18.81 -22.92
N ALA A 208 -9.19 18.11 -23.90
CA ALA A 208 -10.46 18.48 -24.52
C ALA A 208 -11.61 18.47 -23.50
N TYR A 209 -11.64 17.50 -22.59
CA TYR A 209 -12.63 17.43 -21.52
C TYR A 209 -12.51 18.63 -20.57
N TYR A 210 -11.32 18.93 -20.05
CA TYR A 210 -11.13 20.05 -19.13
C TYR A 210 -11.34 21.40 -19.80
N GLN A 211 -11.03 21.57 -21.07
CA GLN A 211 -11.34 22.78 -21.84
C GLN A 211 -12.86 23.01 -21.97
N LYS A 212 -13.63 21.94 -22.27
CA LYS A 212 -15.10 22.02 -22.30
C LYS A 212 -15.68 22.30 -20.90
N PHE A 213 -15.15 21.67 -19.90
CA PHE A 213 -15.54 21.89 -18.51
C PHE A 213 -15.30 23.35 -18.09
N LEU A 214 -14.11 23.88 -18.37
CA LEU A 214 -13.75 25.29 -18.12
C LEU A 214 -14.67 26.25 -18.83
N ALA A 215 -14.98 26.00 -20.10
CA ALA A 215 -15.91 26.83 -20.89
C ALA A 215 -17.31 26.81 -20.23
N SER A 216 -17.79 25.67 -19.76
CA SER A 216 -19.08 25.58 -19.06
C SER A 216 -19.09 26.36 -17.74
N VAL A 217 -18.01 26.24 -16.93
CA VAL A 217 -17.88 26.98 -15.66
C VAL A 217 -17.81 28.49 -15.92
N ARG A 218 -17.01 28.93 -16.91
CA ARG A 218 -16.91 30.33 -17.30
C ARG A 218 -18.24 30.87 -17.84
N GLY A 219 -19.00 30.08 -18.61
CA GLY A 219 -20.33 30.43 -19.05
C GLY A 219 -21.31 30.70 -17.91
N LYS A 220 -21.20 29.94 -16.79
CA LYS A 220 -22.00 30.24 -15.59
C LYS A 220 -21.52 31.49 -14.86
N LEU A 221 -20.21 31.68 -14.72
CA LEU A 221 -19.61 32.82 -14.03
C LEU A 221 -19.77 34.14 -14.82
N SER A 222 -19.91 34.09 -16.12
CA SER A 222 -20.20 35.26 -16.97
C SER A 222 -21.70 35.67 -17.00
N ASN A 223 -22.57 34.80 -16.43
CA ASN A 223 -23.98 35.14 -16.31
C ASN A 223 -24.20 36.08 -15.10
N GLU A 224 -24.34 37.36 -15.35
CA GLU A 224 -24.54 38.37 -14.31
C GLU A 224 -25.72 38.08 -13.40
N ARG A 225 -26.80 37.49 -13.91
CA ARG A 225 -27.99 37.10 -13.11
C ARG A 225 -27.67 35.97 -12.17
N PHE A 226 -26.83 35.04 -12.58
CA PHE A 226 -26.38 33.94 -11.71
C PHE A 226 -25.47 34.47 -10.59
N VAL A 227 -24.47 35.28 -10.92
CA VAL A 227 -23.51 35.83 -9.97
C VAL A 227 -24.20 36.78 -8.95
N ALA A 228 -25.19 37.54 -9.37
CA ALA A 228 -25.90 38.48 -8.51
C ALA A 228 -26.94 37.82 -7.58
N ASN A 229 -27.53 36.67 -7.97
CA ASN A 229 -28.63 36.05 -7.22
C ASN A 229 -28.25 34.74 -6.52
N ALA A 230 -27.11 34.11 -6.86
CA ALA A 230 -26.67 32.87 -6.20
C ALA A 230 -26.03 33.18 -4.86
N PRO A 231 -26.17 32.28 -3.85
CA PRO A 231 -25.43 32.39 -2.59
C PRO A 231 -23.93 32.51 -2.84
N GLU A 232 -23.24 33.34 -2.07
CA GLU A 232 -21.79 33.59 -2.20
C GLU A 232 -20.97 32.29 -2.17
N ALA A 233 -21.38 31.33 -1.32
CA ALA A 233 -20.73 30.00 -1.23
C ALA A 233 -20.81 29.22 -2.55
N VAL A 234 -21.89 29.35 -3.32
CA VAL A 234 -22.06 28.65 -4.61
C VAL A 234 -21.16 29.31 -5.69
N VAL A 235 -21.09 30.64 -5.71
CA VAL A 235 -20.19 31.38 -6.61
C VAL A 235 -18.72 31.06 -6.29
N ALA A 236 -18.36 30.96 -5.01
CA ALA A 236 -17.02 30.58 -4.58
C ALA A 236 -16.64 29.16 -5.05
N VAL A 237 -17.56 28.21 -5.00
CA VAL A 237 -17.36 26.84 -5.50
C VAL A 237 -17.12 26.83 -7.01
N GLU A 238 -17.88 27.59 -7.79
CA GLU A 238 -17.68 27.67 -9.25
C GLU A 238 -16.34 28.37 -9.59
N ARG A 239 -15.92 29.39 -8.87
CA ARG A 239 -14.57 30.00 -9.02
C ARG A 239 -13.45 29.01 -8.68
N LYS A 240 -13.63 28.20 -7.63
CA LYS A 240 -12.66 27.15 -7.31
C LYS A 240 -12.55 26.11 -8.43
N LYS A 241 -13.69 25.69 -9.00
CA LYS A 241 -13.71 24.78 -10.16
C LYS A 241 -12.99 25.36 -11.36
N GLU A 242 -13.11 26.67 -11.60
CA GLU A 242 -12.38 27.37 -12.66
C GLU A 242 -10.86 27.29 -12.42
N SER A 243 -10.40 27.64 -11.22
CA SER A 243 -8.98 27.57 -10.84
C SER A 243 -8.42 26.15 -10.95
N ASP A 244 -9.16 25.16 -10.45
CA ASP A 244 -8.76 23.75 -10.50
C ASP A 244 -8.67 23.25 -11.95
N ALA A 245 -9.61 23.65 -12.81
CA ALA A 245 -9.61 23.30 -14.23
C ALA A 245 -8.44 23.94 -14.98
N LEU A 246 -8.10 25.19 -14.69
CA LEU A 246 -6.95 25.88 -15.29
C LEU A 246 -5.64 25.19 -14.91
N SER A 247 -5.44 24.87 -13.64
CA SER A 247 -4.25 24.15 -13.17
C SER A 247 -4.12 22.76 -13.83
N LYS A 248 -5.25 22.07 -14.02
CA LYS A 248 -5.27 20.78 -14.73
C LYS A 248 -4.89 20.93 -16.21
N ILE A 249 -5.44 21.91 -16.90
CA ILE A 249 -5.12 22.19 -18.31
C ILE A 249 -3.64 22.52 -18.48
N GLU A 250 -3.07 23.33 -17.59
CA GLU A 250 -1.65 23.68 -17.62
C GLU A 250 -0.76 22.45 -17.41
N SER A 251 -1.07 21.63 -16.42
CA SER A 251 -0.34 20.38 -16.13
C SER A 251 -0.40 19.39 -17.30
N ILE A 252 -1.58 19.20 -17.91
CA ILE A 252 -1.76 18.29 -19.06
C ILE A 252 -0.99 18.83 -20.27
N THR A 253 -1.04 20.13 -20.52
CA THR A 253 -0.34 20.77 -21.64
C THR A 253 1.18 20.64 -21.49
N ALA A 254 1.71 20.82 -20.28
CA ALA A 254 3.13 20.61 -20.00
C ALA A 254 3.55 19.15 -20.27
N SER A 255 2.73 18.18 -19.83
CA SER A 255 2.97 16.75 -20.08
C SER A 255 2.93 16.41 -21.57
N LEU A 256 1.97 16.92 -22.31
CA LEU A 256 1.89 16.74 -23.77
C LEU A 256 3.12 17.31 -24.49
N ASN A 257 3.58 18.49 -24.10
CA ASN A 257 4.76 19.10 -24.70
C ASN A 257 6.04 18.28 -24.39
N ALA A 258 6.16 17.75 -23.19
CA ALA A 258 7.29 16.89 -22.83
C ALA A 258 7.31 15.60 -23.65
N LEU A 259 6.13 14.97 -23.90
CA LEU A 259 6.03 13.72 -24.68
C LEU A 259 6.21 13.94 -26.20
N LYS A 260 5.84 15.10 -26.73
CA LYS A 260 5.98 15.41 -28.16
C LYS A 260 7.37 15.90 -28.55
N ASN A 261 8.19 16.31 -27.56
CA ASN A 261 9.54 16.82 -27.78
C ASN A 261 10.64 15.77 -27.53
N ASN A 262 10.29 14.56 -27.08
CA ASN A 262 11.12 13.39 -26.98
C ASN A 262 10.85 12.42 -28.15
#